data_23bba3180afea1b7e6c86b8fcb657b92
#
_entry.id   23bba3180afea1b7e6c86b8fcb657b92
#
_cell.length_a   1.000
_cell.length_b   1.000
_cell.length_c   1.000
_cell.angle_alpha   90.00
_cell.angle_beta   90.00
_cell.angle_gamma   90.00
#
_symmetry.space_group_name_H-M   'P 1'
#
loop_
_entity.id
_entity.type
_entity.pdbx_description
1 polymer ?
#
loop_
_entity_poly.entity_id
_entity_poly.type
_entity_poly.pdbx_seq_one_letter_code
_entity_poly.pdbx_strand_id
1 'polypeptide(L)'
;MSVYGHVTVGSYDRSRQLLWTNTKGLPIQSGFRTYFLGMLQCSATSHFQLEEENMELTISQLEALPENSYYLFDIRSKTEFNHGAIPHAVHCSKEELLSQPPVEKDKKIIVYCSRGIISLDVAKALQAQGYQAYSLEKGFYSWLILEMGRHETDAYSKQVEFSIQKKFRKDIWCKFAKALNQYDLVKEGDRIAVCISGGKDSMLMAKLFQELKKHNKFHFEVKFLVMDPGYNARNRQMIEENAKNLNIPIEIFESNIFDAVYNIDKSPCYLCARMRRGYLYNFAQQLGCNKIALGHHFDDVIETILMGMLYGAQVQTMMPKLHSTNFAGMELIRPMYLIREEDIIAWRDYNQLHFLQCACKFTDTCTTCNNEENRSKRMETKELIANLKKVNPNVEKNIFRSVENVNLNTIIAYKDGQEKHHFLDFYDKESE
;
A
#
# COMPACT_ATOMS: atom_id res chain seq x y z
N MET A 1 -6.84 52.21 0.38
CA MET A 1 -7.06 51.71 1.76
C MET A 1 -8.24 50.72 1.70
N SER A 2 -7.93 49.45 1.68
CA SER A 2 -8.89 48.36 1.58
C SER A 2 -9.23 47.87 3.00
N VAL A 3 -10.50 47.99 3.40
CA VAL A 3 -11.00 47.47 4.69
C VAL A 3 -11.75 46.20 4.39
N TYR A 4 -11.12 45.06 4.60
CA TYR A 4 -11.80 43.76 4.69
C TYR A 4 -12.14 43.49 6.16
N GLY A 5 -13.44 43.62 6.52
CA GLY A 5 -13.94 43.17 7.82
C GLY A 5 -14.35 41.70 7.77
N HIS A 6 -13.74 40.86 8.63
CA HIS A 6 -14.16 39.48 8.84
C HIS A 6 -15.48 39.45 9.63
N VAL A 7 -16.50 38.76 9.09
CA VAL A 7 -17.79 38.50 9.77
C VAL A 7 -17.74 37.07 10.31
N THR A 8 -17.78 36.90 11.62
CA THR A 8 -17.93 35.60 12.28
C THR A 8 -19.38 35.29 12.61
N VAL A 9 -19.79 34.05 12.38
CA VAL A 9 -21.16 33.56 12.64
C VAL A 9 -21.33 33.30 14.15
N GLY A 10 -22.31 33.95 14.77
CA GLY A 10 -22.63 33.79 16.19
C GLY A 10 -23.66 32.69 16.48
N SER A 11 -23.79 32.31 17.73
CA SER A 11 -24.55 31.21 18.31
C SER A 11 -26.06 31.28 18.09
N TYR A 12 -26.70 30.10 18.00
CA TYR A 12 -28.15 29.90 17.78
C TYR A 12 -28.96 30.13 19.08
N ASP A 13 -30.03 30.94 19.01
CA ASP A 13 -31.05 31.05 20.04
C ASP A 13 -32.25 30.12 19.75
N ARG A 14 -32.94 29.65 20.80
CA ARG A 14 -34.06 28.69 20.77
C ARG A 14 -35.31 29.17 20.02
N SER A 15 -35.36 30.43 19.59
CA SER A 15 -36.49 31.05 18.86
C SER A 15 -36.34 31.07 17.31
N ARG A 16 -35.33 30.47 16.74
CA ARG A 16 -35.07 30.39 15.28
C ARG A 16 -34.90 31.72 14.53
N GLN A 17 -34.42 32.77 15.19
CA GLN A 17 -34.01 33.99 14.49
C GLN A 17 -32.49 34.17 14.55
N LEU A 18 -31.89 34.39 13.38
CA LEU A 18 -30.46 34.73 13.24
C LEU A 18 -30.22 36.18 13.67
N LEU A 19 -29.45 36.39 14.73
CA LEU A 19 -28.96 37.71 15.15
C LEU A 19 -27.56 37.93 14.60
N TRP A 20 -27.41 39.01 13.84
CA TRP A 20 -26.10 39.42 13.31
C TRP A 20 -25.50 40.49 14.24
N THR A 21 -24.28 40.28 14.68
CA THR A 21 -23.53 41.24 15.51
C THR A 21 -22.18 41.62 14.86
N ASN A 22 -21.72 42.81 15.13
CA ASN A 22 -20.38 43.23 14.71
C ASN A 22 -19.28 42.66 15.64
N THR A 23 -18.02 42.89 15.32
CA THR A 23 -16.85 42.41 16.08
C THR A 23 -16.74 42.91 17.54
N LYS A 24 -17.68 43.76 18.01
CA LYS A 24 -17.78 44.26 19.39
C LYS A 24 -19.04 43.74 20.11
N GLY A 25 -19.78 42.78 19.52
CA GLY A 25 -20.94 42.15 20.16
C GLY A 25 -22.24 42.99 20.21
N LEU A 26 -22.34 44.12 19.48
CA LEU A 26 -23.51 44.98 19.46
C LEU A 26 -24.41 44.69 18.24
N PRO A 27 -25.78 44.74 18.40
CA PRO A 27 -26.72 44.46 17.32
C PRO A 27 -26.66 45.54 16.22
N ILE A 28 -26.69 45.11 14.95
CA ILE A 28 -26.67 45.99 13.77
C ILE A 28 -28.11 46.49 13.52
N GLN A 29 -28.31 47.81 13.59
CA GLN A 29 -29.61 48.43 13.34
C GLN A 29 -30.04 48.39 11.87
N SER A 30 -31.33 48.43 11.65
CA SER A 30 -32.16 48.06 10.50
C SER A 30 -31.96 48.76 9.14
N GLY A 31 -30.85 49.48 8.93
CA GLY A 31 -30.62 50.19 7.65
C GLY A 31 -30.06 49.32 6.51
N PHE A 32 -29.48 48.19 6.83
CA PHE A 32 -28.84 47.30 5.83
C PHE A 32 -29.77 46.22 5.25
N ARG A 33 -30.97 46.11 5.79
CA ARG A 33 -31.93 45.05 5.39
C ARG A 33 -32.51 45.27 3.98
N THR A 34 -32.60 46.51 3.55
CA THR A 34 -33.19 46.87 2.25
C THR A 34 -32.26 46.70 1.07
N TYR A 35 -30.95 46.83 1.29
CA TYR A 35 -29.96 46.64 0.22
C TYR A 35 -29.67 45.16 -0.12
N PHE A 36 -29.76 44.26 0.85
CA PHE A 36 -29.50 42.83 0.63
C PHE A 36 -30.72 42.11 0.03
N LEU A 37 -31.93 42.54 0.36
CA LEU A 37 -33.18 41.99 -0.28
C LEU A 37 -33.32 42.50 -1.72
N GLY A 38 -32.83 43.68 -2.06
CA GLY A 38 -32.82 44.20 -3.41
C GLY A 38 -31.87 43.47 -4.36
N MET A 39 -30.77 42.94 -3.85
CA MET A 39 -29.85 42.09 -4.65
C MET A 39 -30.37 40.66 -4.88
N LEU A 40 -31.21 40.14 -3.99
CA LEU A 40 -31.84 38.81 -4.15
C LEU A 40 -33.07 38.83 -5.05
N GLN A 41 -33.72 39.99 -5.25
CA GLN A 41 -34.89 40.11 -6.13
C GLN A 41 -34.55 40.54 -7.58
N CYS A 42 -33.33 41.02 -7.86
CA CYS A 42 -32.91 41.38 -9.21
C CYS A 42 -32.26 40.20 -10.00
N SER A 43 -32.14 39.03 -9.42
CA SER A 43 -31.62 37.83 -10.11
C SER A 43 -32.68 36.82 -10.57
N ALA A 44 -34.01 37.23 -10.54
CA ALA A 44 -35.09 36.33 -10.89
C ALA A 44 -35.79 36.70 -12.24
N THR A 45 -35.05 37.26 -13.18
CA THR A 45 -35.56 37.38 -14.55
C THR A 45 -34.44 37.22 -15.56
N SER A 46 -34.61 36.20 -16.38
CA SER A 46 -33.81 35.82 -17.53
C SER A 46 -32.40 35.31 -17.17
N HIS A 47 -32.26 33.97 -17.20
CA HIS A 47 -31.24 33.44 -18.07
C HIS A 47 -31.21 31.94 -18.06
N PHE A 48 -31.09 31.41 -19.22
CA PHE A 48 -30.31 30.25 -19.52
C PHE A 48 -29.25 29.99 -18.44
N GLN A 49 -29.61 29.24 -17.37
CA GLN A 49 -28.63 28.45 -16.67
C GLN A 49 -28.24 27.34 -17.64
N LEU A 50 -27.07 27.51 -18.26
CA LEU A 50 -26.22 26.36 -18.54
C LEU A 50 -26.16 25.62 -17.20
N GLU A 51 -26.91 24.52 -17.08
CA GLU A 51 -26.62 23.49 -16.10
C GLU A 51 -25.16 23.15 -16.41
N GLU A 52 -24.22 23.58 -15.55
CA GLU A 52 -22.90 22.95 -15.49
C GLU A 52 -23.23 21.49 -15.17
N GLU A 53 -23.29 20.67 -16.22
CA GLU A 53 -23.41 19.21 -16.09
C GLU A 53 -22.27 18.81 -15.17
N ASN A 54 -22.63 18.34 -13.98
CA ASN A 54 -21.67 17.93 -12.97
C ASN A 54 -20.82 16.82 -13.58
N MET A 55 -19.58 17.16 -13.99
CA MET A 55 -18.69 16.26 -14.72
C MET A 55 -18.15 15.13 -13.83
N GLU A 56 -18.47 15.18 -12.54
CA GLU A 56 -18.07 14.17 -11.56
C GLU A 56 -19.27 13.39 -11.07
N LEU A 57 -19.13 12.07 -11.01
CA LEU A 57 -20.11 11.16 -10.42
C LEU A 57 -19.57 10.64 -9.09
N THR A 58 -20.42 10.62 -8.09
CA THR A 58 -20.13 9.92 -6.84
C THR A 58 -20.24 8.40 -7.03
N ILE A 59 -19.65 7.62 -6.10
CA ILE A 59 -19.79 6.15 -6.11
C ILE A 59 -21.26 5.74 -6.04
N SER A 60 -22.08 6.39 -5.20
CA SER A 60 -23.51 6.07 -5.08
C SER A 60 -24.27 6.30 -6.39
N GLN A 61 -23.89 7.33 -7.15
CA GLN A 61 -24.48 7.60 -8.47
C GLN A 61 -24.03 6.55 -9.50
N LEU A 62 -22.75 6.13 -9.46
CA LEU A 62 -22.22 5.04 -10.30
C LEU A 62 -23.00 3.73 -10.05
N GLU A 63 -23.17 3.35 -8.77
CA GLU A 63 -23.87 2.12 -8.37
C GLU A 63 -25.38 2.13 -8.71
N ALA A 64 -25.97 3.32 -8.83
CA ALA A 64 -27.36 3.46 -9.24
C ALA A 64 -27.58 3.34 -10.77
N LEU A 65 -26.51 3.34 -11.57
CA LEU A 65 -26.60 3.19 -13.01
C LEU A 65 -26.86 1.73 -13.40
N PRO A 66 -27.70 1.45 -14.42
CA PRO A 66 -27.87 0.10 -14.95
C PRO A 66 -26.53 -0.42 -15.54
N GLU A 67 -26.15 -1.67 -15.27
CA GLU A 67 -24.86 -2.27 -15.65
C GLU A 67 -24.49 -2.13 -17.14
N ASN A 68 -25.48 -2.13 -18.02
CA ASN A 68 -25.24 -2.03 -19.49
C ASN A 68 -25.34 -0.61 -20.05
N SER A 69 -25.57 0.42 -19.21
CA SER A 69 -25.77 1.80 -19.62
C SER A 69 -24.48 2.62 -19.72
N TYR A 70 -23.36 2.07 -19.26
CA TYR A 70 -22.08 2.77 -19.21
C TYR A 70 -20.89 1.85 -19.42
N TYR A 71 -19.75 2.45 -19.74
CA TYR A 71 -18.43 1.84 -19.72
C TYR A 71 -17.62 2.47 -18.58
N LEU A 72 -16.94 1.65 -17.80
CA LEU A 72 -16.07 2.09 -16.69
C LEU A 72 -14.61 1.84 -17.04
N PHE A 73 -13.82 2.89 -17.16
CA PHE A 73 -12.40 2.81 -17.50
C PHE A 73 -11.50 3.18 -16.35
N ASP A 74 -10.54 2.30 -16.07
CA ASP A 74 -9.44 2.55 -15.14
C ASP A 74 -8.22 3.01 -15.93
N ILE A 75 -7.84 4.28 -15.76
CA ILE A 75 -6.67 4.87 -16.43
C ILE A 75 -5.42 4.89 -15.54
N ARG A 76 -5.42 4.14 -14.44
CA ARG A 76 -4.22 3.93 -13.62
C ARG A 76 -3.23 3.02 -14.34
N SER A 77 -2.03 2.87 -13.80
CA SER A 77 -1.05 1.92 -14.33
C SER A 77 -1.59 0.48 -14.33
N LYS A 78 -1.10 -0.34 -15.26
CA LYS A 78 -1.48 -1.76 -15.34
C LYS A 78 -1.19 -2.52 -14.05
N THR A 79 -0.12 -2.12 -13.36
CA THR A 79 0.25 -2.67 -12.05
C THR A 79 -0.82 -2.36 -11.00
N GLU A 80 -1.28 -1.10 -10.92
CA GLU A 80 -2.35 -0.70 -9.98
C GLU A 80 -3.67 -1.41 -10.29
N PHE A 81 -4.03 -1.50 -11.56
CA PHE A 81 -5.22 -2.25 -12.01
C PHE A 81 -5.16 -3.72 -11.55
N ASN A 82 -4.03 -4.39 -11.76
CA ASN A 82 -3.85 -5.80 -11.38
C ASN A 82 -3.86 -6.02 -9.85
N HIS A 83 -3.58 -4.99 -9.06
CA HIS A 83 -3.67 -5.06 -7.59
C HIS A 83 -5.09 -4.86 -7.05
N GLY A 84 -6.01 -4.40 -7.87
CA GLY A 84 -7.42 -4.22 -7.55
C GLY A 84 -8.03 -3.08 -8.34
N ALA A 85 -9.24 -3.30 -8.85
CA ALA A 85 -10.00 -2.36 -9.65
C ALA A 85 -11.47 -2.34 -9.17
N ILE A 86 -12.20 -1.30 -9.54
CA ILE A 86 -13.66 -1.29 -9.34
C ILE A 86 -14.26 -2.41 -10.19
N PRO A 87 -15.22 -3.20 -9.69
CA PRO A 87 -15.84 -4.27 -10.44
C PRO A 87 -16.31 -3.79 -11.82
N HIS A 88 -16.14 -4.63 -12.84
CA HIS A 88 -16.49 -4.36 -14.26
C HIS A 88 -15.68 -3.24 -14.93
N ALA A 89 -14.66 -2.69 -14.28
CA ALA A 89 -13.78 -1.72 -14.92
C ALA A 89 -12.86 -2.40 -15.95
N VAL A 90 -12.65 -1.70 -17.06
CA VAL A 90 -11.71 -2.08 -18.12
C VAL A 90 -10.47 -1.19 -17.99
N HIS A 91 -9.29 -1.80 -17.99
CA HIS A 91 -8.05 -1.04 -18.01
C HIS A 91 -7.79 -0.47 -19.41
N CYS A 92 -7.53 0.83 -19.46
CA CYS A 92 -7.15 1.51 -20.69
C CYS A 92 -6.20 2.66 -20.31
N SER A 93 -5.11 2.84 -21.06
CA SER A 93 -4.25 4.01 -20.81
C SER A 93 -4.96 5.30 -21.20
N LYS A 94 -4.55 6.41 -20.59
CA LYS A 94 -5.09 7.74 -20.94
C LYS A 94 -4.95 8.04 -22.43
N GLU A 95 -3.79 7.71 -22.99
CA GLU A 95 -3.43 7.95 -24.39
C GLU A 95 -4.30 7.13 -25.35
N GLU A 96 -4.49 5.85 -25.05
CA GLU A 96 -5.36 4.95 -25.82
C GLU A 96 -6.81 5.44 -25.79
N LEU A 97 -7.32 5.76 -24.58
CA LEU A 97 -8.70 6.20 -24.40
C LEU A 97 -9.00 7.52 -25.11
N LEU A 98 -8.04 8.45 -25.19
CA LEU A 98 -8.20 9.72 -25.88
C LEU A 98 -7.99 9.63 -27.41
N SER A 99 -7.13 8.71 -27.87
CA SER A 99 -6.83 8.56 -29.30
C SER A 99 -7.93 7.80 -30.04
N GLN A 100 -8.45 6.75 -29.44
CA GLN A 100 -9.49 5.91 -30.04
C GLN A 100 -10.36 5.28 -28.95
N PRO A 101 -11.37 6.01 -28.44
CA PRO A 101 -12.28 5.47 -27.44
C PRO A 101 -12.94 4.19 -27.96
N PRO A 102 -12.80 3.05 -27.26
CA PRO A 102 -13.30 1.75 -27.74
C PRO A 102 -14.81 1.57 -27.48
N VAL A 103 -15.61 2.63 -27.67
CA VAL A 103 -17.01 2.66 -27.26
C VAL A 103 -17.87 3.42 -28.24
N GLU A 104 -19.14 3.05 -28.31
CA GLU A 104 -20.18 3.75 -29.05
C GLU A 104 -20.60 5.06 -28.32
N LYS A 105 -20.96 6.08 -29.07
CA LYS A 105 -21.26 7.42 -28.52
C LYS A 105 -22.58 7.51 -27.76
N ASP A 106 -23.38 6.48 -27.77
CA ASP A 106 -24.72 6.42 -27.15
C ASP A 106 -24.66 6.04 -25.65
N LYS A 107 -23.54 5.48 -25.18
CA LYS A 107 -23.34 5.08 -23.79
C LYS A 107 -22.45 6.06 -23.02
N LYS A 108 -22.71 6.13 -21.72
CA LYS A 108 -21.87 6.94 -20.82
C LYS A 108 -20.48 6.33 -20.66
N ILE A 109 -19.46 7.16 -20.69
CA ILE A 109 -18.08 6.80 -20.36
C ILE A 109 -17.79 7.32 -18.95
N ILE A 110 -17.44 6.44 -18.04
CA ILE A 110 -17.02 6.81 -16.68
C ILE A 110 -15.55 6.47 -16.56
N VAL A 111 -14.73 7.46 -16.24
CA VAL A 111 -13.27 7.31 -16.13
C VAL A 111 -12.86 7.54 -14.69
N TYR A 112 -11.95 6.71 -14.20
CA TYR A 112 -11.34 6.98 -12.91
C TYR A 112 -9.82 6.77 -12.94
N CYS A 113 -9.14 7.60 -12.17
CA CYS A 113 -7.73 7.43 -11.79
C CYS A 113 -7.65 7.21 -10.27
N SER A 114 -6.48 7.23 -9.68
CA SER A 114 -6.32 7.02 -8.24
C SER A 114 -7.09 8.04 -7.39
N ARG A 115 -7.18 9.33 -7.81
CA ARG A 115 -7.73 10.44 -7.02
C ARG A 115 -8.83 11.26 -7.67
N GLY A 116 -9.19 10.99 -8.89
CA GLY A 116 -10.17 11.78 -9.64
C GLY A 116 -9.61 12.97 -10.43
N ILE A 117 -8.34 13.36 -10.23
CA ILE A 117 -7.74 14.56 -10.84
C ILE A 117 -7.50 14.36 -12.34
N ILE A 118 -6.69 13.37 -12.70
CA ILE A 118 -6.34 13.08 -14.10
C ILE A 118 -7.58 12.62 -14.88
N SER A 119 -8.47 11.85 -14.26
CA SER A 119 -9.69 11.38 -14.90
C SER A 119 -10.68 12.51 -15.20
N LEU A 120 -10.67 13.60 -14.44
CA LEU A 120 -11.47 14.79 -14.73
C LEU A 120 -11.02 15.46 -16.04
N ASP A 121 -9.70 15.59 -16.25
CA ASP A 121 -9.16 16.16 -17.48
C ASP A 121 -9.45 15.26 -18.70
N VAL A 122 -9.38 13.93 -18.50
CA VAL A 122 -9.72 12.96 -19.53
C VAL A 122 -11.21 13.01 -19.88
N ALA A 123 -12.10 13.12 -18.89
CA ALA A 123 -13.53 13.26 -19.12
C ALA A 123 -13.85 14.53 -19.91
N LYS A 124 -13.22 15.67 -19.57
CA LYS A 124 -13.34 16.92 -20.33
C LYS A 124 -12.92 16.77 -21.79
N ALA A 125 -11.78 16.11 -22.03
CA ALA A 125 -11.28 15.90 -23.38
C ALA A 125 -12.20 14.98 -24.21
N LEU A 126 -12.79 13.96 -23.60
CA LEU A 126 -13.77 13.08 -24.25
C LEU A 126 -15.09 13.80 -24.54
N GLN A 127 -15.55 14.68 -23.65
CA GLN A 127 -16.74 15.51 -23.91
C GLN A 127 -16.50 16.45 -25.09
N ALA A 128 -15.29 17.03 -25.20
CA ALA A 128 -14.93 17.86 -26.36
C ALA A 128 -14.93 17.07 -27.67
N GLN A 129 -14.78 15.74 -27.64
CA GLN A 129 -14.92 14.83 -28.80
C GLN A 129 -16.37 14.36 -29.03
N GLY A 130 -17.33 14.83 -28.22
CA GLY A 130 -18.77 14.54 -28.36
C GLY A 130 -19.23 13.25 -27.64
N TYR A 131 -18.47 12.74 -26.66
CA TYR A 131 -18.88 11.62 -25.81
C TYR A 131 -19.54 12.11 -24.52
N GLN A 132 -20.46 11.31 -23.97
CA GLN A 132 -21.01 11.53 -22.62
C GLN A 132 -20.03 10.97 -21.59
N ALA A 133 -19.02 11.74 -21.21
CA ALA A 133 -17.95 11.29 -20.34
C ALA A 133 -18.00 11.97 -18.95
N TYR A 134 -17.73 11.19 -17.90
CA TYR A 134 -17.75 11.63 -16.50
C TYR A 134 -16.50 11.11 -15.79
N SER A 135 -16.02 11.87 -14.81
CA SER A 135 -14.98 11.43 -13.88
C SER A 135 -15.61 10.88 -12.60
N LEU A 136 -15.03 9.85 -12.02
CA LEU A 136 -15.44 9.40 -10.69
C LEU A 136 -14.83 10.32 -9.63
N GLU A 137 -15.69 10.94 -8.80
CA GLU A 137 -15.29 11.85 -7.74
C GLU A 137 -14.29 11.18 -6.78
N LYS A 138 -13.14 11.81 -6.56
CA LYS A 138 -12.01 11.27 -5.75
C LYS A 138 -11.45 9.94 -6.26
N GLY A 139 -11.86 9.45 -7.42
CA GLY A 139 -11.33 8.28 -8.11
C GLY A 139 -11.46 6.97 -7.35
N PHE A 140 -10.52 6.05 -7.61
CA PHE A 140 -10.47 4.71 -7.00
C PHE A 140 -10.52 4.71 -5.47
N TYR A 141 -9.89 5.69 -4.83
CA TYR A 141 -9.85 5.75 -3.36
C TYR A 141 -11.21 5.96 -2.72
N SER A 142 -12.13 6.70 -3.34
CA SER A 142 -13.48 6.88 -2.78
C SER A 142 -14.26 5.56 -2.75
N TRP A 143 -14.16 4.78 -3.81
CA TRP A 143 -14.75 3.45 -3.87
C TRP A 143 -14.11 2.50 -2.82
N LEU A 144 -12.79 2.52 -2.73
CA LEU A 144 -12.05 1.66 -1.81
C LEU A 144 -12.44 1.88 -0.34
N ILE A 145 -12.52 3.14 0.09
CA ILE A 145 -12.94 3.49 1.47
C ILE A 145 -14.38 3.05 1.73
N LEU A 146 -15.28 3.24 0.77
CA LEU A 146 -16.66 2.83 0.90
C LEU A 146 -16.78 1.31 1.03
N GLU A 147 -16.05 0.56 0.20
CA GLU A 147 -16.04 -0.91 0.21
C GLU A 147 -15.51 -1.46 1.52
N MET A 148 -14.43 -0.87 2.05
CA MET A 148 -13.87 -1.23 3.35
C MET A 148 -14.85 -1.01 4.50
N GLY A 149 -15.68 0.04 4.42
CA GLY A 149 -16.71 0.34 5.43
C GLY A 149 -17.94 -0.58 5.41
N ARG A 150 -18.13 -1.37 4.34
CA ARG A 150 -19.31 -2.25 4.18
C ARG A 150 -19.27 -3.53 5.00
N HIS A 151 -18.13 -3.91 5.53
CA HIS A 151 -17.96 -5.16 6.26
C HIS A 151 -18.28 -4.99 7.75
N GLU A 152 -19.17 -5.85 8.30
CA GLU A 152 -19.31 -6.01 9.76
C GLU A 152 -18.01 -6.62 10.31
N THR A 153 -17.27 -5.84 11.09
CA THR A 153 -15.86 -6.06 11.45
C THR A 153 -15.59 -7.43 12.08
N ASP A 154 -16.44 -7.89 13.01
CA ASP A 154 -16.18 -9.14 13.74
C ASP A 154 -16.44 -10.40 12.91
N ALA A 155 -17.53 -10.44 12.16
CA ALA A 155 -17.87 -11.57 11.31
C ALA A 155 -16.85 -11.72 10.16
N TYR A 156 -16.48 -10.62 9.57
CA TYR A 156 -15.50 -10.56 8.49
C TYR A 156 -14.10 -10.98 8.93
N SER A 157 -13.60 -10.45 10.06
CA SER A 157 -12.31 -10.87 10.63
C SER A 157 -12.26 -12.37 10.89
N LYS A 158 -13.34 -12.96 11.42
CA LYS A 158 -13.45 -14.42 11.63
C LYS A 158 -13.44 -15.21 10.33
N GLN A 159 -14.10 -14.70 9.28
CA GLN A 159 -14.07 -15.32 7.95
C GLN A 159 -12.64 -15.33 7.39
N VAL A 160 -11.92 -14.23 7.50
CA VAL A 160 -10.51 -14.12 7.07
C VAL A 160 -9.62 -15.11 7.83
N GLU A 161 -9.79 -15.23 9.15
CA GLU A 161 -9.07 -16.21 9.97
C GLU A 161 -9.38 -17.63 9.54
N PHE A 162 -10.66 -17.97 9.33
CA PHE A 162 -11.08 -19.28 8.88
C PHE A 162 -10.51 -19.62 7.49
N SER A 163 -10.37 -18.64 6.60
CA SER A 163 -9.75 -18.85 5.30
C SER A 163 -8.30 -19.35 5.41
N ILE A 164 -7.52 -18.78 6.35
CA ILE A 164 -6.14 -19.21 6.64
C ILE A 164 -6.12 -20.63 7.19
N GLN A 165 -7.03 -20.93 8.13
CA GLN A 165 -7.09 -22.24 8.79
C GLN A 165 -7.56 -23.39 7.87
N LYS A 166 -8.34 -23.08 6.83
CA LYS A 166 -8.95 -24.08 5.93
C LYS A 166 -8.41 -23.98 4.52
N LYS A 167 -8.87 -22.99 3.73
CA LYS A 167 -8.55 -22.87 2.30
C LYS A 167 -7.07 -22.70 2.04
N PHE A 168 -6.42 -21.80 2.77
CA PHE A 168 -4.99 -21.46 2.61
C PHE A 168 -4.09 -22.17 3.62
N ARG A 169 -4.61 -23.22 4.29
CA ARG A 169 -3.84 -23.96 5.31
C ARG A 169 -2.53 -24.49 4.77
N LYS A 170 -2.54 -25.17 3.63
CA LYS A 170 -1.36 -25.81 3.04
C LYS A 170 -0.35 -24.77 2.54
N ASP A 171 -0.85 -23.77 1.83
CA ASP A 171 -0.02 -22.87 1.04
C ASP A 171 0.45 -21.65 1.85
N ILE A 172 -0.26 -21.29 2.92
CA ILE A 172 0.12 -20.18 3.81
C ILE A 172 0.46 -20.69 5.21
N TRP A 173 -0.50 -21.23 5.95
CA TRP A 173 -0.29 -21.60 7.36
C TRP A 173 0.82 -22.62 7.58
N CYS A 174 0.81 -23.72 6.84
CA CYS A 174 1.81 -24.78 6.98
C CYS A 174 3.21 -24.28 6.56
N LYS A 175 3.31 -23.40 5.54
CA LYS A 175 4.59 -22.80 5.13
C LYS A 175 5.10 -21.82 6.18
N PHE A 176 4.23 -21.03 6.78
CA PHE A 176 4.55 -20.15 7.92
C PHE A 176 5.10 -20.97 9.10
N ALA A 177 4.34 -21.97 9.57
CA ALA A 177 4.75 -22.82 10.67
C ALA A 177 6.05 -23.58 10.37
N LYS A 178 6.23 -24.01 9.12
CA LYS A 178 7.48 -24.63 8.66
C LYS A 178 8.66 -23.66 8.77
N ALA A 179 8.51 -22.42 8.32
CA ALA A 179 9.57 -21.42 8.41
C ALA A 179 9.95 -21.13 9.86
N LEU A 180 8.97 -21.00 10.77
CA LEU A 180 9.22 -20.79 12.19
C LEU A 180 10.08 -21.91 12.80
N ASN A 181 9.74 -23.17 12.49
CA ASN A 181 10.47 -24.32 13.01
C ASN A 181 11.82 -24.55 12.32
N GLN A 182 11.88 -24.46 10.98
CA GLN A 182 13.09 -24.73 10.21
C GLN A 182 14.22 -23.73 10.52
N TYR A 183 13.85 -22.47 10.74
CA TYR A 183 14.82 -21.40 10.96
C TYR A 183 14.86 -20.94 12.43
N ASP A 184 14.15 -21.61 13.32
CA ASP A 184 14.11 -21.29 14.76
C ASP A 184 13.83 -19.80 15.01
N LEU A 185 12.70 -19.31 14.41
CA LEU A 185 12.41 -17.88 14.38
C LEU A 185 11.74 -17.36 15.65
N VAL A 186 10.96 -18.20 16.34
CA VAL A 186 10.22 -17.81 17.55
C VAL A 186 10.50 -18.81 18.67
N LYS A 187 10.79 -18.31 19.86
CA LYS A 187 11.11 -19.08 21.06
C LYS A 187 10.23 -18.70 22.24
N GLU A 188 10.25 -19.55 23.27
CA GLU A 188 9.68 -19.25 24.57
C GLU A 188 10.20 -17.93 25.13
N GLY A 189 9.31 -17.08 25.60
CA GLY A 189 9.65 -15.79 26.20
C GLY A 189 9.95 -14.66 25.21
N ASP A 190 9.89 -14.90 23.89
CA ASP A 190 10.09 -13.85 22.90
C ASP A 190 9.02 -12.75 23.00
N ARG A 191 9.45 -11.51 22.77
CA ARG A 191 8.60 -10.34 22.57
C ARG A 191 8.82 -9.79 21.18
N ILE A 192 7.85 -10.00 20.31
CA ILE A 192 7.99 -9.79 18.85
C ILE A 192 7.22 -8.56 18.42
N ALA A 193 7.91 -7.59 17.81
CA ALA A 193 7.30 -6.48 17.11
C ALA A 193 7.00 -6.88 15.67
N VAL A 194 5.74 -7.10 15.33
CA VAL A 194 5.27 -7.37 13.97
C VAL A 194 5.11 -6.03 13.25
N CYS A 195 5.98 -5.77 12.27
CA CYS A 195 6.04 -4.50 11.57
C CYS A 195 5.03 -4.45 10.42
N ILE A 196 4.08 -3.53 10.51
CA ILE A 196 3.00 -3.36 9.54
C ILE A 196 3.28 -2.13 8.68
N SER A 197 3.33 -2.34 7.36
CA SER A 197 3.51 -1.28 6.36
C SER A 197 2.20 -0.85 5.69
N GLY A 198 1.09 -1.52 6.00
CA GLY A 198 -0.21 -1.33 5.34
C GLY A 198 -0.40 -2.15 4.05
N GLY A 199 0.64 -2.81 3.55
CA GLY A 199 0.56 -3.72 2.40
C GLY A 199 0.06 -5.12 2.74
N LYS A 200 -0.37 -5.87 1.71
CA LYS A 200 -0.91 -7.23 1.81
C LYS A 200 -0.05 -8.19 2.67
N ASP A 201 1.27 -8.12 2.47
CA ASP A 201 2.22 -9.05 3.10
C ASP A 201 2.29 -8.83 4.61
N SER A 202 2.39 -7.57 5.04
CA SER A 202 2.47 -7.22 6.45
C SER A 202 1.16 -7.47 7.21
N MET A 203 0.01 -7.28 6.56
CA MET A 203 -1.30 -7.56 7.15
C MET A 203 -1.56 -9.06 7.27
N LEU A 204 -1.18 -9.85 6.25
CA LEU A 204 -1.22 -11.31 6.35
C LEU A 204 -0.30 -11.81 7.49
N MET A 205 0.93 -11.29 7.58
CA MET A 205 1.85 -11.64 8.65
C MET A 205 1.25 -11.38 10.04
N ALA A 206 0.58 -10.23 10.21
CA ALA A 206 -0.11 -9.92 11.46
C ALA A 206 -1.21 -10.94 11.81
N LYS A 207 -2.02 -11.34 10.83
CA LYS A 207 -3.05 -12.38 11.02
C LYS A 207 -2.43 -13.74 11.35
N LEU A 208 -1.31 -14.10 10.73
CA LEU A 208 -0.59 -15.34 11.03
C LEU A 208 -0.04 -15.37 12.46
N PHE A 209 0.46 -14.25 12.97
CA PHE A 209 0.88 -14.15 14.37
C PHE A 209 -0.30 -14.19 15.35
N GLN A 210 -1.44 -13.59 15.01
CA GLN A 210 -2.66 -13.73 15.82
C GLN A 210 -3.11 -15.19 15.88
N GLU A 211 -3.06 -15.91 14.77
CA GLU A 211 -3.40 -17.33 14.71
C GLU A 211 -2.38 -18.17 15.48
N LEU A 212 -1.08 -17.91 15.33
CA LEU A 212 -0.02 -18.60 16.08
C LEU A 212 -0.24 -18.50 17.58
N LYS A 213 -0.62 -17.31 18.07
CA LYS A 213 -0.89 -17.06 19.49
C LYS A 213 -2.04 -17.93 20.04
N LYS A 214 -3.02 -18.28 19.22
CA LYS A 214 -4.13 -19.16 19.63
C LYS A 214 -3.70 -20.61 19.85
N HIS A 215 -2.61 -21.06 19.22
CA HIS A 215 -2.13 -22.44 19.33
C HIS A 215 -1.36 -22.78 20.62
N ASN A 216 -0.97 -21.78 21.43
CA ASN A 216 -0.42 -21.91 22.79
C ASN A 216 0.63 -23.01 23.02
N LYS A 217 1.49 -23.30 22.02
CA LYS A 217 2.55 -24.31 22.17
C LYS A 217 3.65 -23.86 23.14
N PHE A 218 3.89 -22.56 23.21
CA PHE A 218 4.84 -21.89 24.09
C PHE A 218 4.40 -20.44 24.25
N HIS A 219 4.85 -19.80 25.32
CA HIS A 219 4.47 -18.41 25.63
C HIS A 219 5.38 -17.43 24.89
N PHE A 220 4.80 -16.49 24.16
CA PHE A 220 5.46 -15.33 23.56
C PHE A 220 4.50 -14.15 23.48
N GLU A 221 5.04 -12.95 23.39
CA GLU A 221 4.27 -11.72 23.26
C GLU A 221 4.40 -11.13 21.85
N VAL A 222 3.33 -10.47 21.39
CA VAL A 222 3.30 -9.82 20.08
C VAL A 222 2.79 -8.40 20.23
N LYS A 223 3.50 -7.45 19.62
CA LYS A 223 3.09 -6.07 19.41
C LYS A 223 2.98 -5.82 17.90
N PHE A 224 1.92 -5.15 17.47
CA PHE A 224 1.69 -4.83 16.05
C PHE A 224 2.02 -3.36 15.83
N LEU A 225 3.14 -3.09 15.17
CA LEU A 225 3.69 -1.75 15.02
C LEU A 225 3.50 -1.21 13.61
N VAL A 226 2.91 -0.04 13.51
CA VAL A 226 2.87 0.77 12.29
C VAL A 226 3.79 1.96 12.48
N MET A 227 4.81 2.06 11.63
CA MET A 227 5.60 3.27 11.57
C MET A 227 5.04 4.18 10.48
N ASP A 228 4.57 5.36 10.88
CA ASP A 228 4.15 6.42 9.98
C ASP A 228 5.34 7.32 9.63
N PRO A 229 5.86 7.26 8.40
CA PRO A 229 6.99 8.09 7.97
C PRO A 229 6.55 9.48 7.47
N GLY A 230 5.30 9.87 7.69
CA GLY A 230 4.62 11.06 7.17
C GLY A 230 3.61 10.71 6.08
N TYR A 231 2.77 9.71 6.31
CA TYR A 231 1.71 9.33 5.39
C TYR A 231 0.75 10.50 5.13
N ASN A 232 0.16 10.53 3.94
CA ASN A 232 -1.01 11.36 3.73
C ASN A 232 -2.21 10.79 4.52
N ALA A 233 -3.19 11.64 4.82
CA ALA A 233 -4.35 11.27 5.64
C ALA A 233 -5.10 10.03 5.12
N ARG A 234 -5.17 9.85 3.79
CA ARG A 234 -5.82 8.70 3.16
C ARG A 234 -5.09 7.39 3.40
N ASN A 235 -3.76 7.38 3.21
CA ASN A 235 -2.95 6.19 3.44
C ASN A 235 -3.00 5.78 4.91
N ARG A 236 -2.97 6.76 5.81
CA ARG A 236 -3.12 6.54 7.24
C ARG A 236 -4.47 5.93 7.57
N GLN A 237 -5.56 6.53 7.10
CA GLN A 237 -6.92 6.03 7.29
C GLN A 237 -7.07 4.60 6.76
N MET A 238 -6.55 4.30 5.57
CA MET A 238 -6.63 2.96 4.99
C MET A 238 -5.91 1.90 5.85
N ILE A 239 -4.77 2.23 6.45
CA ILE A 239 -4.06 1.32 7.37
C ILE A 239 -4.91 1.06 8.62
N GLU A 240 -5.47 2.11 9.20
CA GLU A 240 -6.29 2.03 10.42
C GLU A 240 -7.58 1.25 10.18
N GLU A 241 -8.27 1.49 9.07
CA GLU A 241 -9.49 0.75 8.70
C GLU A 241 -9.20 -0.73 8.40
N ASN A 242 -8.15 -1.04 7.66
CA ASN A 242 -7.73 -2.43 7.45
C ASN A 242 -7.40 -3.14 8.78
N ALA A 243 -6.67 -2.47 9.65
CA ALA A 243 -6.34 -3.02 10.96
C ALA A 243 -7.61 -3.27 11.80
N LYS A 244 -8.56 -2.33 11.78
CA LYS A 244 -9.86 -2.46 12.44
C LYS A 244 -10.66 -3.64 11.85
N ASN A 245 -10.81 -3.72 10.53
CA ASN A 245 -11.58 -4.75 9.84
C ASN A 245 -10.99 -6.16 10.04
N LEU A 246 -9.68 -6.25 10.19
CA LEU A 246 -8.96 -7.49 10.47
C LEU A 246 -8.79 -7.76 11.98
N ASN A 247 -9.32 -6.90 12.84
CA ASN A 247 -9.17 -6.97 14.29
C ASN A 247 -7.69 -7.10 14.74
N ILE A 248 -6.81 -6.26 14.16
CA ILE A 248 -5.39 -6.20 14.49
C ILE A 248 -5.17 -4.97 15.41
N PRO A 249 -4.77 -5.14 16.67
CA PRO A 249 -4.53 -4.03 17.60
C PRO A 249 -3.19 -3.37 17.28
N ILE A 250 -3.19 -2.38 16.39
CA ILE A 250 -1.98 -1.68 15.96
C ILE A 250 -1.59 -0.57 16.93
N GLU A 251 -0.28 -0.42 17.15
CA GLU A 251 0.34 0.73 17.78
C GLU A 251 1.05 1.56 16.70
N ILE A 252 0.66 2.83 16.55
CA ILE A 252 1.19 3.69 15.49
C ILE A 252 2.12 4.72 16.12
N PHE A 253 3.33 4.84 15.56
CA PHE A 253 4.26 5.91 15.91
C PHE A 253 4.67 6.70 14.69
N GLU A 254 4.83 7.99 14.86
CA GLU A 254 5.09 8.94 13.81
C GLU A 254 6.59 9.27 13.69
N SER A 255 7.03 9.54 12.48
CA SER A 255 8.38 10.03 12.21
C SER A 255 8.37 10.94 10.98
N ASN A 256 9.32 11.87 10.91
CA ASN A 256 9.44 12.83 9.81
C ASN A 256 10.39 12.32 8.70
N ILE A 257 10.40 11.00 8.45
CA ILE A 257 11.35 10.41 7.48
C ILE A 257 11.10 10.94 6.08
N PHE A 258 9.85 11.07 5.65
CA PHE A 258 9.55 11.56 4.31
C PHE A 258 10.05 12.98 4.08
N ASP A 259 9.92 13.85 5.09
CA ASP A 259 10.44 15.23 4.98
C ASP A 259 11.96 15.25 4.99
N ALA A 260 12.62 14.38 5.75
CA ALA A 260 14.08 14.27 5.79
C ALA A 260 14.67 13.73 4.48
N VAL A 261 13.95 12.91 3.72
CA VAL A 261 14.41 12.27 2.47
C VAL A 261 13.98 13.07 1.24
N TYR A 262 13.05 14.03 1.38
CA TYR A 262 12.46 14.78 0.25
C TYR A 262 13.46 15.52 -0.62
N ASN A 263 14.52 16.04 -0.01
CA ASN A 263 15.52 16.89 -0.68
C ASN A 263 16.79 16.12 -1.10
N ILE A 264 16.74 14.78 -1.16
CA ILE A 264 17.93 13.95 -1.48
C ILE A 264 17.79 13.34 -2.87
N ASP A 265 18.64 13.81 -3.81
CA ASP A 265 18.62 13.37 -5.21
C ASP A 265 19.16 11.95 -5.43
N LYS A 266 20.04 11.45 -4.54
CA LYS A 266 20.67 10.14 -4.68
C LYS A 266 19.97 9.07 -3.85
N SER A 267 19.26 8.16 -4.53
CA SER A 267 18.65 6.94 -3.93
C SER A 267 17.74 7.19 -2.72
N PRO A 268 16.71 8.07 -2.81
CA PRO A 268 15.84 8.40 -1.69
C PRO A 268 15.15 7.17 -1.10
N CYS A 269 14.76 6.20 -1.92
CA CYS A 269 14.13 4.95 -1.47
C CYS A 269 15.04 4.09 -0.59
N TYR A 270 16.34 4.00 -0.90
CA TYR A 270 17.30 3.26 -0.08
C TYR A 270 17.47 3.90 1.29
N LEU A 271 17.64 5.22 1.32
CA LEU A 271 17.80 5.97 2.57
C LEU A 271 16.54 5.88 3.43
N CYS A 272 15.37 6.06 2.82
CA CYS A 272 14.08 5.89 3.48
C CYS A 272 13.96 4.50 4.12
N ALA A 273 14.26 3.44 3.37
CA ALA A 273 14.19 2.07 3.88
C ALA A 273 15.17 1.84 5.05
N ARG A 274 16.37 2.41 4.99
CA ARG A 274 17.39 2.33 6.05
C ARG A 274 16.94 3.06 7.31
N MET A 275 16.45 4.30 7.18
CA MET A 275 15.93 5.09 8.29
C MET A 275 14.73 4.40 8.94
N ARG A 276 13.75 3.97 8.13
CA ARG A 276 12.57 3.23 8.62
C ARG A 276 12.96 2.04 9.49
N ARG A 277 13.95 1.28 9.06
CA ARG A 277 14.44 0.12 9.84
C ARG A 277 15.05 0.54 11.17
N GLY A 278 15.84 1.61 11.20
CA GLY A 278 16.40 2.15 12.45
C GLY A 278 15.33 2.58 13.45
N TYR A 279 14.31 3.30 12.99
CA TYR A 279 13.17 3.71 13.82
C TYR A 279 12.38 2.50 14.35
N LEU A 280 12.11 1.51 13.48
CA LEU A 280 11.42 0.27 13.90
C LEU A 280 12.17 -0.48 15.01
N TYR A 281 13.48 -0.62 14.89
CA TYR A 281 14.29 -1.24 15.95
C TYR A 281 14.24 -0.45 17.24
N ASN A 282 14.44 0.87 17.16
CA ASN A 282 14.43 1.73 18.35
C ASN A 282 13.10 1.64 19.10
N PHE A 283 12.00 1.75 18.37
CA PHE A 283 10.66 1.72 18.98
C PHE A 283 10.31 0.34 19.52
N ALA A 284 10.62 -0.72 18.79
CA ALA A 284 10.44 -2.09 19.29
C ALA A 284 11.23 -2.34 20.59
N GLN A 285 12.46 -1.84 20.67
CA GLN A 285 13.29 -1.95 21.88
C GLN A 285 12.69 -1.17 23.06
N GLN A 286 12.15 0.03 22.82
CA GLN A 286 11.44 0.82 23.84
C GLN A 286 10.21 0.09 24.40
N LEU A 287 9.53 -0.71 23.57
CA LEU A 287 8.41 -1.57 23.98
C LEU A 287 8.85 -2.89 24.61
N GLY A 288 10.13 -3.07 24.85
CA GLY A 288 10.71 -4.27 25.44
C GLY A 288 10.71 -5.49 24.51
N CYS A 289 10.56 -5.30 23.20
CA CYS A 289 10.67 -6.38 22.23
C CYS A 289 12.14 -6.75 22.00
N ASN A 290 12.41 -8.04 21.81
CA ASN A 290 13.72 -8.56 21.43
C ASN A 290 13.79 -8.96 19.94
N LYS A 291 12.65 -8.97 19.23
CA LYS A 291 12.58 -9.28 17.82
C LYS A 291 11.71 -8.31 17.04
N ILE A 292 12.10 -8.07 15.77
CA ILE A 292 11.21 -7.45 14.78
C ILE A 292 10.91 -8.46 13.67
N ALA A 293 9.64 -8.59 13.29
CA ALA A 293 9.17 -9.42 12.20
C ALA A 293 8.85 -8.57 10.98
N LEU A 294 9.43 -8.92 9.82
CA LEU A 294 9.20 -8.25 8.54
C LEU A 294 8.51 -9.18 7.55
N GLY A 295 7.54 -8.67 6.78
CA GLY A 295 6.70 -9.41 5.85
C GLY A 295 7.36 -9.76 4.51
N HIS A 296 8.65 -10.11 4.50
CA HIS A 296 9.31 -10.61 3.29
C HIS A 296 8.93 -12.08 3.05
N HIS A 297 8.69 -12.42 1.79
CA HIS A 297 8.21 -13.73 1.36
C HIS A 297 9.20 -14.42 0.42
N PHE A 298 8.89 -15.64 -0.02
CA PHE A 298 9.77 -16.48 -0.86
C PHE A 298 10.23 -15.77 -2.13
N ASP A 299 9.34 -15.06 -2.80
CA ASP A 299 9.66 -14.38 -4.07
C ASP A 299 10.66 -13.24 -3.84
N ASP A 300 10.56 -12.47 -2.73
CA ASP A 300 11.56 -11.48 -2.33
C ASP A 300 12.96 -12.09 -2.15
N VAL A 301 13.01 -13.32 -1.63
CA VAL A 301 14.29 -14.04 -1.40
C VAL A 301 14.96 -14.38 -2.72
N ILE A 302 14.23 -15.02 -3.65
CA ILE A 302 14.78 -15.41 -4.95
C ILE A 302 15.14 -14.21 -5.81
N GLU A 303 14.35 -13.14 -5.78
CA GLU A 303 14.69 -11.86 -6.41
C GLU A 303 16.00 -11.30 -5.83
N THR A 304 16.17 -11.32 -4.51
CA THR A 304 17.39 -10.82 -3.85
C THR A 304 18.61 -11.63 -4.23
N ILE A 305 18.51 -12.96 -4.35
CA ILE A 305 19.60 -13.83 -4.80
C ILE A 305 20.04 -13.43 -6.20
N LEU A 306 19.12 -13.38 -7.15
CA LEU A 306 19.45 -13.00 -8.54
C LEU A 306 19.96 -11.56 -8.66
N MET A 307 19.36 -10.61 -7.94
CA MET A 307 19.86 -9.23 -7.92
C MET A 307 21.30 -9.16 -7.37
N GLY A 308 21.63 -9.94 -6.35
CA GLY A 308 22.98 -10.06 -5.82
C GLY A 308 23.97 -10.54 -6.89
N MET A 309 23.60 -11.56 -7.65
CA MET A 309 24.43 -12.13 -8.72
C MET A 309 24.56 -11.18 -9.92
N LEU A 310 23.43 -10.67 -10.43
CA LEU A 310 23.39 -9.92 -11.69
C LEU A 310 23.89 -8.47 -11.57
N TYR A 311 23.66 -7.83 -10.45
CA TYR A 311 23.96 -6.41 -10.25
C TYR A 311 24.98 -6.15 -9.14
N GLY A 312 25.20 -7.11 -8.24
CA GLY A 312 26.12 -6.98 -7.10
C GLY A 312 27.38 -7.82 -7.18
N ALA A 313 27.51 -8.71 -8.19
CA ALA A 313 28.59 -9.69 -8.31
C ALA A 313 28.79 -10.50 -7.00
N GLN A 314 27.71 -10.87 -6.33
CA GLN A 314 27.73 -11.56 -5.03
C GLN A 314 26.68 -12.67 -5.00
N VAL A 315 27.06 -13.84 -4.51
CA VAL A 315 26.14 -14.92 -4.17
C VAL A 315 25.74 -14.74 -2.71
N GLN A 316 24.60 -14.11 -2.48
CA GLN A 316 24.06 -13.84 -1.15
C GLN A 316 22.54 -13.88 -1.15
N THR A 317 21.94 -14.11 0.01
CA THR A 317 20.50 -14.13 0.18
C THR A 317 20.05 -13.17 1.27
N MET A 318 18.74 -12.96 1.31
CA MET A 318 18.06 -12.34 2.43
C MET A 318 17.90 -13.38 3.54
N MET A 319 18.67 -13.32 4.60
CA MET A 319 18.64 -14.31 5.69
C MET A 319 17.27 -14.39 6.37
N PRO A 320 16.76 -15.60 6.73
CA PRO A 320 15.48 -15.76 7.42
C PRO A 320 15.48 -15.12 8.81
N LYS A 321 16.64 -15.08 9.49
CA LYS A 321 16.88 -14.31 10.72
C LYS A 321 18.28 -13.75 10.75
N LEU A 322 18.46 -12.64 11.47
CA LEU A 322 19.77 -12.06 11.71
C LEU A 322 19.77 -11.15 12.96
N HIS A 323 20.87 -11.18 13.69
CA HIS A 323 21.08 -10.24 14.79
C HIS A 323 21.33 -8.83 14.26
N SER A 324 20.80 -7.84 14.98
CA SER A 324 21.06 -6.45 14.66
C SER A 324 22.48 -6.06 15.08
N THR A 325 23.24 -5.48 14.16
CA THR A 325 24.58 -4.95 14.48
C THR A 325 24.55 -3.64 15.26
N ASN A 326 23.46 -2.87 15.15
CA ASN A 326 23.34 -1.54 15.74
C ASN A 326 22.44 -1.51 17.00
N PHE A 327 21.65 -2.54 17.24
CA PHE A 327 20.71 -2.64 18.37
C PHE A 327 20.99 -3.93 19.13
N ALA A 328 21.75 -3.82 20.20
CA ALA A 328 22.16 -4.97 21.00
C ALA A 328 20.92 -5.75 21.51
N GLY A 329 20.99 -7.07 21.43
CA GLY A 329 19.91 -7.96 21.87
C GLY A 329 18.71 -8.04 20.93
N MET A 330 18.69 -7.30 19.82
CA MET A 330 17.60 -7.32 18.84
C MET A 330 17.89 -8.29 17.69
N GLU A 331 16.88 -9.04 17.28
CA GLU A 331 16.91 -9.94 16.14
C GLU A 331 15.83 -9.56 15.11
N LEU A 332 16.16 -9.63 13.82
CA LEU A 332 15.19 -9.52 12.73
C LEU A 332 14.79 -10.91 12.27
N ILE A 333 13.51 -11.15 12.09
CA ILE A 333 12.97 -12.40 11.57
C ILE A 333 12.06 -12.17 10.35
N ARG A 334 11.99 -13.18 9.47
CA ARG A 334 11.15 -13.20 8.27
C ARG A 334 10.25 -14.44 8.25
N PRO A 335 9.13 -14.42 8.98
CA PRO A 335 8.30 -15.61 9.18
C PRO A 335 7.63 -16.12 7.89
N MET A 336 7.45 -15.26 6.88
CA MET A 336 6.81 -15.62 5.60
C MET A 336 7.82 -16.14 4.54
N TYR A 337 9.04 -16.46 4.95
CA TYR A 337 10.17 -16.83 4.08
C TYR A 337 9.88 -17.96 3.07
N LEU A 338 8.94 -18.85 3.37
CA LEU A 338 8.55 -19.97 2.52
C LEU A 338 7.19 -19.78 1.81
N ILE A 339 6.50 -18.66 2.05
CA ILE A 339 5.19 -18.37 1.45
C ILE A 339 5.41 -17.68 0.10
N ARG A 340 4.63 -18.07 -0.92
CA ARG A 340 4.69 -17.48 -2.25
C ARG A 340 3.84 -16.21 -2.32
N GLU A 341 4.29 -15.24 -3.12
CA GLU A 341 3.49 -14.04 -3.39
C GLU A 341 2.13 -14.36 -4.03
N GLU A 342 2.11 -15.34 -4.94
CA GLU A 342 0.87 -15.81 -5.58
C GLU A 342 -0.17 -16.33 -4.55
N ASP A 343 0.27 -17.00 -3.49
CA ASP A 343 -0.61 -17.48 -2.41
C ASP A 343 -1.15 -16.30 -1.55
N ILE A 344 -0.33 -15.26 -1.33
CA ILE A 344 -0.73 -14.05 -0.61
C ILE A 344 -1.77 -13.27 -1.43
N ILE A 345 -1.56 -13.14 -2.72
CA ILE A 345 -2.50 -12.50 -3.65
C ILE A 345 -3.82 -13.28 -3.68
N ALA A 346 -3.76 -14.60 -3.82
CA ALA A 346 -4.94 -15.45 -3.81
C ALA A 346 -5.74 -15.35 -2.49
N TRP A 347 -5.06 -15.23 -1.34
CA TRP A 347 -5.69 -15.00 -0.05
C TRP A 347 -6.36 -13.63 0.02
N ARG A 348 -5.69 -12.58 -0.44
CA ARG A 348 -6.22 -11.22 -0.52
C ARG A 348 -7.52 -11.19 -1.35
N ASP A 349 -7.46 -11.76 -2.55
CA ASP A 349 -8.58 -11.73 -3.50
C ASP A 349 -9.77 -12.57 -3.04
N TYR A 350 -9.50 -13.74 -2.46
CA TYR A 350 -10.56 -14.59 -1.89
C TYR A 350 -11.34 -13.89 -0.77
N ASN A 351 -10.66 -13.10 0.04
CA ASN A 351 -11.28 -12.37 1.14
C ASN A 351 -11.67 -10.92 0.74
N GLN A 352 -11.56 -10.55 -0.53
CA GLN A 352 -11.88 -9.21 -1.06
C GLN A 352 -11.17 -8.09 -0.26
N LEU A 353 -9.91 -8.34 0.12
CA LEU A 353 -9.10 -7.39 0.89
C LEU A 353 -8.41 -6.38 -0.03
N HIS A 354 -8.38 -5.14 0.41
CA HIS A 354 -7.75 -4.05 -0.32
C HIS A 354 -6.69 -3.40 0.56
N PHE A 355 -5.46 -3.40 0.10
CA PHE A 355 -4.31 -2.90 0.84
C PHE A 355 -3.56 -1.81 0.09
N LEU A 356 -2.77 -1.03 0.81
CA LEU A 356 -1.86 -0.08 0.20
C LEU A 356 -0.85 -0.80 -0.70
N GLN A 357 -0.66 -0.30 -1.90
CA GLN A 357 0.40 -0.77 -2.81
C GLN A 357 1.73 -0.12 -2.49
N CYS A 358 1.73 1.19 -2.39
CA CYS A 358 2.86 2.00 -1.98
C CYS A 358 2.37 3.09 -1.03
N ALA A 359 2.88 3.06 0.20
CA ALA A 359 2.54 4.04 1.21
C ALA A 359 3.40 5.32 1.11
N CYS A 360 4.20 5.47 0.08
CA CYS A 360 5.10 6.60 -0.10
C CYS A 360 4.34 7.88 -0.43
N LYS A 361 4.71 9.01 0.20
CA LYS A 361 4.18 10.35 -0.11
C LYS A 361 4.47 10.76 -1.57
N PHE A 362 5.50 10.14 -2.16
CA PHE A 362 5.96 10.38 -3.52
C PHE A 362 5.27 9.52 -4.57
N THR A 363 4.25 8.73 -4.23
CA THR A 363 3.57 7.83 -5.19
C THR A 363 3.04 8.58 -6.41
N ASP A 364 2.70 9.86 -6.24
CA ASP A 364 2.16 10.71 -7.31
C ASP A 364 3.23 11.35 -8.18
N THR A 365 4.47 11.46 -7.67
CA THR A 365 5.62 12.08 -8.34
C THR A 365 6.81 11.13 -8.44
N CYS A 366 6.67 9.89 -7.94
CA CYS A 366 7.75 8.91 -7.92
C CYS A 366 8.05 8.41 -9.33
N THR A 367 9.08 8.98 -9.94
CA THR A 367 9.64 8.52 -11.22
C THR A 367 10.06 7.05 -11.18
N THR A 368 10.39 6.51 -10.01
CA THR A 368 10.77 5.10 -9.82
C THR A 368 9.57 4.15 -9.88
N CYS A 369 8.37 4.61 -9.52
CA CYS A 369 7.15 3.79 -9.54
C CYS A 369 6.34 3.97 -10.82
N ASN A 370 6.45 5.14 -11.50
CA ASN A 370 5.58 5.54 -12.60
C ASN A 370 6.26 5.65 -13.97
N ASN A 371 7.60 5.61 -14.07
CA ASN A 371 8.30 5.70 -15.35
C ASN A 371 8.76 4.32 -15.83
N GLU A 372 8.29 3.92 -17.01
CA GLU A 372 8.78 2.72 -17.72
C GLU A 372 10.29 2.77 -18.01
N GLU A 373 10.86 3.97 -18.18
CA GLU A 373 12.30 4.17 -18.42
C GLU A 373 13.19 3.92 -17.18
N ASN A 374 12.61 3.97 -15.96
CA ASN A 374 13.32 3.70 -14.70
C ASN A 374 12.76 2.45 -14.00
N ARG A 375 12.53 1.37 -14.75
CA ARG A 375 12.18 0.07 -14.17
C ARG A 375 13.13 -0.29 -13.05
N SER A 376 12.59 -0.57 -11.86
CA SER A 376 13.44 -0.96 -10.75
C SER A 376 14.12 -2.30 -11.08
N LYS A 377 15.39 -2.46 -10.69
CA LYS A 377 16.15 -3.71 -10.83
C LYS A 377 15.37 -4.94 -10.34
N ARG A 378 14.51 -4.75 -9.37
CA ARG A 378 13.63 -5.79 -8.83
C ARG A 378 12.55 -6.19 -9.85
N MET A 379 11.96 -5.25 -10.57
CA MET A 379 10.95 -5.54 -11.59
C MET A 379 11.57 -6.31 -12.76
N GLU A 380 12.75 -5.88 -13.23
CA GLU A 380 13.51 -6.61 -14.27
C GLU A 380 13.80 -8.05 -13.84
N THR A 381 14.24 -8.24 -12.58
CA THR A 381 14.54 -9.58 -12.03
C THR A 381 13.27 -10.43 -11.94
N LYS A 382 12.14 -9.85 -11.54
CA LYS A 382 10.84 -10.53 -11.46
C LYS A 382 10.38 -11.02 -12.84
N GLU A 383 10.52 -10.19 -13.87
CA GLU A 383 10.21 -10.56 -15.26
C GLU A 383 11.15 -11.68 -15.77
N LEU A 384 12.45 -11.58 -15.45
CA LEU A 384 13.42 -12.62 -15.79
C LEU A 384 13.03 -13.97 -15.18
N ILE A 385 12.70 -14.01 -13.88
CA ILE A 385 12.25 -15.22 -13.20
C ILE A 385 10.98 -15.78 -13.86
N ALA A 386 10.01 -14.92 -14.17
CA ALA A 386 8.77 -15.32 -14.83
C ALA A 386 9.02 -15.94 -16.22
N ASN A 387 9.97 -15.40 -16.98
CA ASN A 387 10.36 -15.95 -18.29
C ASN A 387 11.11 -17.28 -18.14
N LEU A 388 12.04 -17.39 -17.19
CA LEU A 388 12.73 -18.64 -16.91
C LEU A 388 11.76 -19.75 -16.44
N LYS A 389 10.73 -19.41 -15.68
CA LYS A 389 9.69 -20.34 -15.21
C LYS A 389 8.91 -20.98 -16.37
N LYS A 390 8.72 -20.27 -17.48
CA LYS A 390 8.08 -20.82 -18.69
C LYS A 390 8.87 -21.98 -19.30
N VAL A 391 10.21 -21.93 -19.20
CA VAL A 391 11.11 -22.96 -19.73
C VAL A 391 11.38 -24.05 -18.70
N ASN A 392 11.57 -23.68 -17.42
CA ASN A 392 11.84 -24.60 -16.33
C ASN A 392 10.91 -24.34 -15.14
N PRO A 393 9.88 -25.15 -14.93
CA PRO A 393 8.92 -24.98 -13.81
C PRO A 393 9.56 -25.04 -12.41
N ASN A 394 10.77 -25.60 -12.29
CA ASN A 394 11.48 -25.72 -11.02
C ASN A 394 12.48 -24.58 -10.76
N VAL A 395 12.61 -23.62 -11.68
CA VAL A 395 13.65 -22.58 -11.61
C VAL A 395 13.61 -21.79 -10.30
N GLU A 396 12.45 -21.43 -9.82
CA GLU A 396 12.28 -20.68 -8.57
C GLU A 396 12.82 -21.47 -7.36
N LYS A 397 12.50 -22.77 -7.29
CA LYS A 397 13.03 -23.66 -6.24
C LYS A 397 14.53 -23.84 -6.35
N ASN A 398 15.06 -23.94 -7.58
CA ASN A 398 16.48 -24.09 -7.83
C ASN A 398 17.26 -22.84 -7.41
N ILE A 399 16.75 -21.65 -7.74
CA ILE A 399 17.33 -20.37 -7.28
C ILE A 399 17.35 -20.33 -5.74
N PHE A 400 16.24 -20.65 -5.10
CA PHE A 400 16.14 -20.63 -3.64
C PHE A 400 17.14 -21.59 -3.00
N ARG A 401 17.21 -22.82 -3.50
CA ARG A 401 18.10 -23.86 -2.95
C ARG A 401 19.58 -23.64 -3.26
N SER A 402 19.91 -22.86 -4.28
CA SER A 402 21.31 -22.63 -4.64
C SER A 402 22.16 -22.04 -3.52
N VAL A 403 21.53 -21.24 -2.66
CA VAL A 403 22.19 -20.62 -1.49
C VAL A 403 22.15 -21.49 -0.22
N GLU A 404 21.33 -22.56 -0.21
CA GLU A 404 21.32 -23.58 0.86
C GLU A 404 22.29 -24.75 0.55
N ASN A 405 22.74 -24.87 -0.71
CA ASN A 405 23.50 -26.02 -1.20
C ASN A 405 24.82 -25.56 -1.89
N VAL A 406 25.53 -24.68 -1.21
CA VAL A 406 26.80 -24.15 -1.70
C VAL A 406 27.94 -25.18 -1.42
N ASN A 407 28.62 -25.62 -2.48
CA ASN A 407 29.80 -26.47 -2.35
C ASN A 407 31.05 -25.61 -2.38
N LEU A 408 31.70 -25.44 -1.22
CA LEU A 408 32.88 -24.58 -1.06
C LEU A 408 34.07 -25.07 -1.86
N ASN A 409 34.18 -26.37 -2.14
CA ASN A 409 35.28 -26.94 -2.92
C ASN A 409 35.23 -26.57 -4.42
N THR A 410 34.12 -26.06 -4.88
CA THR A 410 33.92 -25.66 -6.28
C THR A 410 33.73 -24.15 -6.45
N ILE A 411 34.07 -23.37 -5.42
CA ILE A 411 34.02 -21.90 -5.42
C ILE A 411 35.44 -21.34 -5.41
N ILE A 412 35.72 -20.39 -6.30
CA ILE A 412 37.04 -19.77 -6.41
C ILE A 412 37.44 -19.02 -5.14
N ALA A 413 36.50 -18.29 -4.53
CA ALA A 413 36.73 -17.57 -3.29
C ALA A 413 35.40 -17.34 -2.54
N TYR A 414 35.48 -17.30 -1.23
CA TYR A 414 34.34 -16.94 -0.37
C TYR A 414 34.79 -16.04 0.79
N LYS A 415 33.83 -15.36 1.42
CA LYS A 415 34.08 -14.54 2.61
C LYS A 415 33.41 -15.18 3.81
N ASP A 416 34.15 -15.25 4.93
CA ASP A 416 33.63 -15.58 6.25
C ASP A 416 33.87 -14.37 7.17
N GLY A 417 32.84 -13.66 7.49
CA GLY A 417 32.94 -12.35 8.14
C GLY A 417 33.70 -11.32 7.30
N GLN A 418 34.88 -10.91 7.78
CA GLN A 418 35.80 -10.01 7.04
C GLN A 418 36.95 -10.77 6.33
N GLU A 419 37.11 -12.03 6.63
CA GLU A 419 38.15 -12.86 6.05
C GLU A 419 37.75 -13.34 4.66
N LYS A 420 38.69 -13.31 3.71
CA LYS A 420 38.51 -13.81 2.36
C LYS A 420 39.37 -15.08 2.18
N HIS A 421 38.72 -16.17 1.86
CA HIS A 421 39.33 -17.45 1.55
C HIS A 421 39.38 -17.65 0.04
N HIS A 422 40.49 -18.14 -0.47
CA HIS A 422 40.67 -18.46 -1.88
C HIS A 422 40.96 -19.95 -2.04
N PHE A 423 40.54 -20.58 -3.13
CA PHE A 423 40.76 -22.02 -3.33
C PHE A 423 42.25 -22.42 -3.25
N LEU A 424 43.16 -21.52 -3.64
CA LEU A 424 44.62 -21.77 -3.52
C LEU A 424 45.08 -21.88 -2.07
N ASP A 425 44.34 -21.37 -1.10
CA ASP A 425 44.73 -21.48 0.32
C ASP A 425 44.69 -22.94 0.81
N PHE A 426 43.99 -23.80 0.10
CA PHE A 426 43.73 -25.20 0.45
C PHE A 426 44.20 -26.19 -0.62
N TYR A 427 44.49 -25.73 -1.86
CA TYR A 427 44.73 -26.57 -3.04
C TYR A 427 45.88 -27.60 -2.87
N ASP A 428 46.98 -27.19 -2.25
CA ASP A 428 48.14 -28.06 -2.03
C ASP A 428 48.13 -28.75 -0.64
N LYS A 429 47.14 -28.48 0.22
CA LYS A 429 47.05 -29.02 1.58
C LYS A 429 46.30 -30.36 1.68
N GLU A 430 45.57 -30.77 0.65
CA GLU A 430 44.87 -32.06 0.60
C GLU A 430 45.77 -33.25 0.19
N SER A 431 47.07 -33.01 0.07
CA SER A 431 48.04 -34.04 -0.35
C SER A 431 48.88 -34.62 0.80
N GLU A 432 48.61 -34.19 2.04
CA GLU A 432 49.17 -34.78 3.25
C GLU A 432 48.08 -35.49 4.06
#